data_dc3f219723505e174d7a9fe4d4154b61
#
_entry.id   dc3f219723505e174d7a9fe4d4154b61
#
_cell.length_a   1.000
_cell.length_b   1.000
_cell.length_c   1.000
_cell.angle_alpha   90.00
_cell.angle_beta   90.00
_cell.angle_gamma   90.00
#
_symmetry.space_group_name_H-M   'P 1'
#
loop_
_entity.id
_entity.type
_entity.pdbx_description
1 polymer ?
#
loop_
_entity_poly.entity_id
_entity_poly.type
_entity_poly.pdbx_seq_one_letter_code
_entity_poly.pdbx_strand_id
1 'polypeptide(L)'
;MTTHWLEPLLNPASIAVLGASQKSGTVGNEVIVNLRRGGFQGQIYAVNPGYDRVENLPCYSSLADLPERPEQVIFAISDQRIEAALDDVIALGIPACTIFSALALSDDQTPNLKQRIASKAQAAGLLIAGANGMGFYNIRDRVLAGGFDTRDHPFPGNVTLISQSGAGMSGIVDSEERIDFNFAVSSGYELTVAMEDYLDYALDLPETRVVGLFLETSRHPDKLIQAFKKANQLKIPIVILKVGRTDLAAELAISHSGALAGSDDCYSAVFDYYGVQRVEDMDQLATALIMFAQPAVVGNGGLVSLHAVSYTHLRAHETPEHLVCRLLLE
;
A
#
# COMPACT_ATOMS: atom_id res chain seq x y z
N MET A 1 13.09 -21.26 -1.08
CA MET A 1 11.86 -20.46 -0.91
C MET A 1 11.35 -20.16 -2.32
N THR A 2 10.10 -20.44 -2.62
CA THR A 2 9.51 -20.06 -3.91
C THR A 2 9.34 -18.54 -3.91
N THR A 3 9.86 -17.87 -4.92
CA THR A 3 9.72 -16.41 -5.10
C THR A 3 8.25 -16.07 -5.26
N HIS A 4 7.74 -15.10 -4.50
CA HIS A 4 6.35 -14.65 -4.60
C HIS A 4 6.11 -14.01 -5.98
N TRP A 5 4.93 -14.21 -6.57
CA TRP A 5 4.61 -13.73 -7.93
C TRP A 5 4.57 -12.19 -8.06
N LEU A 6 4.47 -11.46 -6.94
CA LEU A 6 4.55 -10.00 -6.89
C LEU A 6 6.00 -9.44 -6.82
N GLU A 7 7.03 -10.27 -6.76
CA GLU A 7 8.43 -9.79 -6.69
C GLU A 7 8.80 -8.82 -7.82
N PRO A 8 8.42 -9.04 -9.09
CA PRO A 8 8.74 -8.10 -10.15
C PRO A 8 8.12 -6.71 -9.94
N LEU A 9 7.03 -6.61 -9.17
CA LEU A 9 6.38 -5.36 -8.82
C LEU A 9 6.97 -4.74 -7.55
N LEU A 10 7.22 -5.54 -6.51
CA LEU A 10 7.52 -5.04 -5.17
C LEU A 10 9.01 -5.03 -4.80
N ASN A 11 9.81 -5.82 -5.51
CA ASN A 11 11.27 -5.91 -5.32
C ASN A 11 12.00 -6.05 -6.66
N PRO A 12 11.78 -5.15 -7.63
CA PRO A 12 12.41 -5.23 -8.95
C PRO A 12 13.90 -4.95 -8.88
N ALA A 13 14.69 -5.61 -9.73
CA ALA A 13 16.11 -5.31 -9.90
C ALA A 13 16.35 -4.01 -10.68
N SER A 14 15.37 -3.53 -11.44
CA SER A 14 15.49 -2.28 -12.21
C SER A 14 14.14 -1.58 -12.38
N ILE A 15 14.17 -0.25 -12.30
CA ILE A 15 12.99 0.62 -12.40
C ILE A 15 13.24 1.72 -13.42
N ALA A 16 12.33 1.86 -14.38
CA ALA A 16 12.29 3.02 -15.27
C ALA A 16 11.21 4.02 -14.80
N VAL A 17 11.59 5.29 -14.65
CA VAL A 17 10.67 6.37 -14.30
C VAL A 17 10.31 7.12 -15.59
N LEU A 18 9.14 6.82 -16.15
CA LEU A 18 8.62 7.45 -17.35
C LEU A 18 7.93 8.78 -17.00
N GLY A 19 8.50 9.87 -17.47
CA GLY A 19 8.16 11.23 -17.07
C GLY A 19 9.07 11.75 -15.94
N ALA A 20 10.29 11.21 -15.83
CA ALA A 20 11.33 11.73 -14.94
C ALA A 20 11.52 13.24 -15.12
N SER A 21 11.78 13.97 -14.03
CA SER A 21 11.85 15.42 -14.03
C SER A 21 12.96 15.94 -13.12
N GLN A 22 13.59 17.05 -13.53
CA GLN A 22 14.52 17.80 -12.66
C GLN A 22 13.77 18.72 -11.66
N LYS A 23 12.48 18.94 -11.91
CA LYS A 23 11.67 19.85 -11.08
C LYS A 23 11.25 19.14 -9.79
N SER A 24 11.79 19.57 -8.66
CA SER A 24 11.41 19.11 -7.32
C SER A 24 9.89 19.26 -7.08
N GLY A 25 9.31 18.35 -6.31
CA GLY A 25 7.88 18.31 -6.02
C GLY A 25 7.01 17.74 -7.15
N THR A 26 7.60 17.30 -8.26
CA THR A 26 6.87 16.55 -9.29
C THR A 26 7.00 15.05 -9.05
N VAL A 27 5.96 14.28 -9.37
CA VAL A 27 5.94 12.81 -9.22
C VAL A 27 7.20 12.16 -9.82
N GLY A 28 7.60 12.58 -11.02
CA GLY A 28 8.78 12.03 -11.70
C GLY A 28 10.12 12.37 -11.06
N ASN A 29 10.19 13.42 -10.23
CA ASN A 29 11.35 13.73 -9.41
C ASN A 29 11.29 12.97 -8.09
N GLU A 30 10.16 13.05 -7.38
CA GLU A 30 10.00 12.46 -6.05
C GLU A 30 10.24 10.94 -6.06
N VAL A 31 9.78 10.23 -7.08
CA VAL A 31 10.06 8.79 -7.22
C VAL A 31 11.58 8.51 -7.23
N ILE A 32 12.36 9.26 -8.01
CA ILE A 32 13.82 9.04 -8.08
C ILE A 32 14.48 9.39 -6.75
N VAL A 33 14.05 10.50 -6.13
CA VAL A 33 14.56 10.94 -4.82
C VAL A 33 14.26 9.90 -3.76
N ASN A 34 13.02 9.39 -3.71
CA ASN A 34 12.59 8.39 -2.73
C ASN A 34 13.33 7.06 -2.90
N LEU A 35 13.47 6.55 -4.13
CA LEU A 35 14.26 5.34 -4.41
C LEU A 35 15.69 5.46 -3.90
N ARG A 36 16.34 6.61 -4.12
CA ARG A 36 17.69 6.88 -3.63
C ARG A 36 17.75 7.05 -2.12
N ARG A 37 16.81 7.80 -1.54
CA ARG A 37 16.67 7.99 -0.08
C ARG A 37 16.48 6.64 0.62
N GLY A 38 15.65 5.76 0.06
CA GLY A 38 15.45 4.40 0.55
C GLY A 38 16.69 3.51 0.42
N GLY A 39 17.66 3.91 -0.39
CA GLY A 39 18.87 3.14 -0.65
C GLY A 39 18.66 1.99 -1.64
N PHE A 40 17.78 2.18 -2.63
CA PHE A 40 17.55 1.20 -3.69
C PHE A 40 18.87 0.80 -4.35
N GLN A 41 19.15 -0.48 -4.41
CA GLN A 41 20.40 -1.04 -4.95
C GLN A 41 20.32 -1.42 -6.41
N GLY A 42 19.09 -1.45 -6.97
CA GLY A 42 18.85 -1.77 -8.37
C GLY A 42 19.16 -0.60 -9.32
N GLN A 43 18.98 -0.83 -10.61
CA GLN A 43 19.20 0.18 -11.63
C GLN A 43 17.98 1.11 -11.76
N ILE A 44 18.21 2.43 -11.73
CA ILE A 44 17.19 3.45 -11.99
C ILE A 44 17.44 4.05 -13.37
N TYR A 45 16.43 4.01 -14.24
CA TYR A 45 16.42 4.65 -15.56
C TYR A 45 15.48 5.85 -15.55
N ALA A 46 16.02 7.05 -15.83
CA ALA A 46 15.18 8.22 -16.07
C ALA A 46 14.74 8.25 -17.55
N VAL A 47 13.46 8.43 -17.81
CA VAL A 47 12.91 8.46 -19.19
C VAL A 47 12.09 9.72 -19.37
N ASN A 48 12.58 10.65 -20.21
CA ASN A 48 11.89 11.87 -20.59
C ASN A 48 12.62 12.52 -21.79
N PRO A 49 11.95 12.76 -22.94
CA PRO A 49 12.59 13.36 -24.13
C PRO A 49 13.04 14.82 -23.93
N GLY A 50 12.63 15.50 -22.86
CA GLY A 50 12.96 16.89 -22.57
C GLY A 50 14.25 17.10 -21.78
N TYR A 51 14.96 16.03 -21.37
CA TYR A 51 16.15 16.14 -20.54
C TYR A 51 17.24 15.17 -21.00
N ASP A 52 18.50 15.62 -20.92
CA ASP A 52 19.68 14.74 -21.09
C ASP A 52 20.04 14.03 -19.78
N ARG A 53 19.72 14.64 -18.65
CA ARG A 53 19.99 14.11 -17.31
C ARG A 53 18.87 14.53 -16.33
N VAL A 54 18.56 13.63 -15.38
CA VAL A 54 17.65 13.91 -14.24
C VAL A 54 18.30 13.35 -12.99
N GLU A 55 18.41 14.13 -11.91
CA GLU A 55 19.02 13.70 -10.64
C GLU A 55 20.41 13.02 -10.84
N ASN A 56 21.23 13.57 -11.71
CA ASN A 56 22.52 13.00 -12.12
C ASN A 56 22.48 11.64 -12.85
N LEU A 57 21.27 11.11 -13.16
CA LEU A 57 21.12 9.94 -14.02
C LEU A 57 21.10 10.36 -15.49
N PRO A 58 21.66 9.56 -16.42
CA PRO A 58 21.35 9.70 -17.85
C PRO A 58 19.85 9.61 -18.06
N CYS A 59 19.31 10.47 -18.94
CA CYS A 59 17.89 10.46 -19.26
C CYS A 59 17.70 10.03 -20.71
N TYR A 60 16.83 9.05 -20.92
CA TYR A 60 16.54 8.46 -22.21
C TYR A 60 15.26 9.03 -22.80
N SER A 61 15.15 9.10 -24.12
CA SER A 61 14.00 9.70 -24.77
C SER A 61 12.74 8.82 -24.71
N SER A 62 12.92 7.49 -24.70
CA SER A 62 11.83 6.51 -24.63
C SER A 62 12.27 5.24 -23.89
N LEU A 63 11.31 4.36 -23.58
CA LEU A 63 11.60 3.04 -22.99
C LEU A 63 12.39 2.13 -23.95
N ALA A 64 12.23 2.32 -25.27
CA ALA A 64 12.95 1.54 -26.27
C ALA A 64 14.44 1.91 -26.38
N ASP A 65 14.84 3.10 -25.92
CA ASP A 65 16.23 3.57 -25.94
C ASP A 65 17.04 3.10 -24.72
N LEU A 66 16.40 2.42 -23.78
CA LEU A 66 17.07 1.92 -22.58
C LEU A 66 18.09 0.84 -22.93
N PRO A 67 19.26 0.79 -22.26
CA PRO A 67 20.29 -0.21 -22.52
C PRO A 67 19.85 -1.63 -22.18
N GLU A 68 18.91 -1.77 -21.23
CA GLU A 68 18.32 -3.03 -20.79
C GLU A 68 16.83 -2.84 -20.51
N ARG A 69 16.06 -3.90 -20.68
CA ARG A 69 14.63 -3.91 -20.34
C ARG A 69 14.47 -3.81 -18.80
N PRO A 70 13.75 -2.81 -18.28
CA PRO A 70 13.50 -2.73 -16.85
C PRO A 70 12.48 -3.79 -16.39
N GLU A 71 12.53 -4.16 -15.12
CA GLU A 71 11.52 -5.05 -14.52
C GLU A 71 10.25 -4.31 -14.15
N GLN A 72 10.35 -3.00 -13.86
CA GLN A 72 9.20 -2.17 -13.54
C GLN A 72 9.27 -0.82 -14.24
N VAL A 73 8.10 -0.29 -14.64
CA VAL A 73 7.94 1.09 -15.10
C VAL A 73 7.04 1.85 -14.15
N ILE A 74 7.50 3.01 -13.68
CA ILE A 74 6.67 3.93 -12.89
C ILE A 74 6.22 5.07 -13.80
N PHE A 75 4.89 5.25 -13.92
CA PHE A 75 4.29 6.28 -14.77
C PHE A 75 4.12 7.60 -13.99
N ALA A 76 4.95 8.58 -14.33
CA ALA A 76 4.87 9.96 -13.86
C ALA A 76 4.45 10.90 -15.02
N ILE A 77 3.49 10.48 -15.84
CA ILE A 77 2.98 11.18 -17.01
C ILE A 77 1.47 11.48 -16.88
N SER A 78 0.96 12.36 -17.72
CA SER A 78 -0.48 12.70 -17.72
C SER A 78 -1.34 11.56 -18.27
N ASP A 79 -2.61 11.52 -17.85
CA ASP A 79 -3.59 10.50 -18.22
C ASP A 79 -3.71 10.29 -19.74
N GLN A 80 -3.61 11.37 -20.52
CA GLN A 80 -3.69 11.31 -21.99
C GLN A 80 -2.58 10.47 -22.63
N ARG A 81 -1.45 10.28 -21.93
CA ARG A 81 -0.30 9.53 -22.45
C ARG A 81 -0.20 8.10 -21.91
N ILE A 82 -0.97 7.77 -20.87
CA ILE A 82 -0.81 6.49 -20.17
C ILE A 82 -1.17 5.31 -21.06
N GLU A 83 -2.23 5.40 -21.86
CA GLU A 83 -2.66 4.26 -22.68
C GLU A 83 -1.60 3.87 -23.72
N ALA A 84 -1.03 4.83 -24.43
CA ALA A 84 0.04 4.57 -25.40
C ALA A 84 1.31 4.04 -24.70
N ALA A 85 1.66 4.62 -23.55
CA ALA A 85 2.82 4.16 -22.78
C ALA A 85 2.63 2.75 -22.20
N LEU A 86 1.40 2.36 -21.86
CA LEU A 86 1.07 0.99 -21.44
C LEU A 86 1.25 0.01 -22.62
N ASP A 87 0.85 0.40 -23.82
CA ASP A 87 1.06 -0.41 -25.02
C ASP A 87 2.55 -0.66 -25.28
N ASP A 88 3.42 0.35 -25.06
CA ASP A 88 4.87 0.21 -25.14
C ASP A 88 5.42 -0.75 -24.06
N VAL A 89 4.94 -0.63 -22.81
CA VAL A 89 5.32 -1.52 -21.70
C VAL A 89 4.96 -2.98 -22.03
N ILE A 90 3.77 -3.21 -22.56
CA ILE A 90 3.31 -4.55 -22.94
C ILE A 90 4.13 -5.07 -24.14
N ALA A 91 4.38 -4.26 -25.15
CA ALA A 91 5.15 -4.65 -26.34
C ALA A 91 6.61 -5.02 -25.99
N LEU A 92 7.20 -4.32 -25.02
CA LEU A 92 8.55 -4.62 -24.50
C LEU A 92 8.58 -5.82 -23.54
N GLY A 93 7.42 -6.37 -23.18
CA GLY A 93 7.30 -7.49 -22.26
C GLY A 93 7.75 -7.17 -20.83
N ILE A 94 7.60 -5.92 -20.39
CA ILE A 94 7.91 -5.50 -19.02
C ILE A 94 6.83 -6.05 -18.09
N PRO A 95 7.18 -6.75 -16.99
CA PRO A 95 6.20 -7.51 -16.21
C PRO A 95 5.37 -6.66 -15.24
N ALA A 96 5.84 -5.46 -14.85
CA ALA A 96 5.19 -4.68 -13.80
C ALA A 96 5.23 -3.18 -14.06
N CYS A 97 4.21 -2.47 -13.54
CA CYS A 97 4.21 -1.02 -13.51
C CYS A 97 3.47 -0.44 -12.30
N THR A 98 3.74 0.85 -12.01
CA THR A 98 3.03 1.64 -10.99
C THR A 98 2.39 2.85 -11.66
N ILE A 99 1.12 3.12 -11.35
CA ILE A 99 0.34 4.23 -11.90
C ILE A 99 -0.24 5.05 -10.74
N PHE A 100 0.18 6.32 -10.62
CA PHE A 100 -0.31 7.23 -9.57
C PHE A 100 -1.59 7.95 -9.97
N SER A 101 -1.79 8.23 -11.25
CA SER A 101 -2.89 9.03 -11.75
C SER A 101 -4.26 8.35 -11.59
N ALA A 102 -5.32 9.16 -11.62
CA ALA A 102 -6.70 8.69 -11.47
C ALA A 102 -7.30 8.08 -12.74
N LEU A 103 -6.57 8.08 -13.88
CA LEU A 103 -7.03 7.60 -15.18
C LEU A 103 -8.35 8.26 -15.60
N ALA A 104 -8.43 9.59 -15.44
CA ALA A 104 -9.62 10.39 -15.74
C ALA A 104 -9.35 11.36 -16.90
N LEU A 105 -10.13 11.24 -17.95
CA LEU A 105 -10.11 12.17 -19.09
C LEU A 105 -11.39 13.02 -19.10
N SER A 106 -11.27 14.30 -19.48
CA SER A 106 -12.42 15.20 -19.60
C SER A 106 -13.39 14.75 -20.68
N ASP A 107 -12.85 14.23 -21.79
CA ASP A 107 -13.60 13.72 -22.94
C ASP A 107 -13.22 12.25 -23.17
N ASP A 108 -13.66 11.37 -22.27
CA ASP A 108 -13.34 9.95 -22.36
C ASP A 108 -14.34 9.20 -23.24
N GLN A 109 -13.86 8.17 -23.92
CA GLN A 109 -14.68 7.27 -24.73
C GLN A 109 -15.24 6.13 -23.87
N THR A 110 -16.12 5.32 -24.45
CA THR A 110 -16.63 4.10 -23.80
C THR A 110 -16.02 2.88 -24.51
N PRO A 111 -15.37 1.95 -23.78
CA PRO A 111 -15.10 1.98 -22.34
C PRO A 111 -14.12 3.09 -21.94
N ASN A 112 -14.21 3.58 -20.69
CA ASN A 112 -13.36 4.66 -20.21
C ASN A 112 -11.89 4.23 -20.05
N LEU A 113 -10.97 5.21 -19.88
CA LEU A 113 -9.54 4.97 -19.81
C LEU A 113 -9.19 3.91 -18.75
N LYS A 114 -9.77 4.01 -17.55
CA LYS A 114 -9.54 3.03 -16.47
C LYS A 114 -9.90 1.61 -16.91
N GLN A 115 -11.04 1.42 -17.56
CA GLN A 115 -11.49 0.11 -18.05
C GLN A 115 -10.58 -0.42 -19.18
N ARG A 116 -10.15 0.45 -20.10
CA ARG A 116 -9.24 0.07 -21.19
C ARG A 116 -7.88 -0.36 -20.66
N ILE A 117 -7.29 0.40 -19.72
CA ILE A 117 -6.01 0.08 -19.06
C ILE A 117 -6.12 -1.26 -18.34
N ALA A 118 -7.18 -1.45 -17.52
CA ALA A 118 -7.40 -2.71 -16.81
C ALA A 118 -7.50 -3.91 -17.75
N SER A 119 -8.29 -3.79 -18.82
CA SER A 119 -8.49 -4.86 -19.81
C SER A 119 -7.20 -5.23 -20.55
N LYS A 120 -6.41 -4.24 -20.98
CA LYS A 120 -5.12 -4.44 -21.65
C LYS A 120 -4.12 -5.12 -20.72
N ALA A 121 -4.02 -4.63 -19.48
CA ALA A 121 -3.11 -5.17 -18.50
C ALA A 121 -3.45 -6.62 -18.09
N GLN A 122 -4.73 -6.92 -17.87
CA GLN A 122 -5.19 -8.28 -17.58
C GLN A 122 -4.91 -9.24 -18.73
N ALA A 123 -5.17 -8.82 -19.98
CA ALA A 123 -4.89 -9.64 -21.15
C ALA A 123 -3.39 -9.94 -21.33
N ALA A 124 -2.52 -9.01 -20.92
CA ALA A 124 -1.07 -9.15 -21.00
C ALA A 124 -0.45 -9.83 -19.76
N GLY A 125 -1.21 -10.08 -18.70
CA GLY A 125 -0.67 -10.55 -17.42
C GLY A 125 0.24 -9.53 -16.72
N LEU A 126 0.06 -8.21 -17.02
CA LEU A 126 0.86 -7.13 -16.46
C LEU A 126 0.43 -6.82 -15.02
N LEU A 127 1.39 -6.76 -14.11
CA LEU A 127 1.16 -6.37 -12.71
C LEU A 127 1.10 -4.84 -12.60
N ILE A 128 0.01 -4.30 -12.02
CA ILE A 128 -0.14 -2.86 -11.80
C ILE A 128 -0.36 -2.57 -10.33
N ALA A 129 0.53 -1.76 -9.72
CA ALA A 129 0.27 -1.07 -8.46
C ALA A 129 -0.52 0.22 -8.76
N GLY A 130 -1.71 0.32 -8.20
CA GLY A 130 -2.62 1.47 -8.46
C GLY A 130 -3.74 1.10 -9.44
N ALA A 131 -4.21 2.03 -10.22
CA ALA A 131 -4.02 3.48 -10.29
C ALA A 131 -4.63 4.24 -9.09
N ASN A 132 -4.51 5.57 -9.10
CA ASN A 132 -5.04 6.44 -8.04
C ASN A 132 -4.54 6.07 -6.64
N GLY A 133 -3.27 5.75 -6.52
CA GLY A 133 -2.58 5.43 -5.28
C GLY A 133 -1.33 6.28 -5.08
N MET A 134 -0.68 6.12 -3.94
CA MET A 134 0.59 6.79 -3.62
C MET A 134 1.82 5.93 -3.91
N GLY A 135 1.62 4.72 -4.43
CA GLY A 135 2.68 3.74 -4.65
C GLY A 135 2.90 2.84 -3.44
N PHE A 136 4.13 2.39 -3.26
CA PHE A 136 4.48 1.48 -2.17
C PHE A 136 5.88 1.77 -1.63
N TYR A 137 6.09 1.37 -0.38
CA TYR A 137 7.36 1.40 0.33
C TYR A 137 7.69 -0.01 0.82
N ASN A 138 8.52 -0.71 0.08
CA ASN A 138 9.14 -1.95 0.54
C ASN A 138 10.44 -1.60 1.25
N ILE A 139 10.33 -1.22 2.52
CA ILE A 139 11.43 -0.72 3.34
C ILE A 139 12.43 -1.85 3.60
N ARG A 140 11.94 -3.08 3.75
CA ARG A 140 12.76 -4.27 3.88
C ARG A 140 13.79 -4.41 2.74
N ASP A 141 13.33 -4.26 1.49
CA ASP A 141 14.16 -4.44 0.30
C ASP A 141 14.63 -3.08 -0.29
N ARG A 142 14.41 -1.97 0.47
CA ARG A 142 14.86 -0.60 0.15
C ARG A 142 14.24 -0.02 -1.13
N VAL A 143 13.03 -0.43 -1.49
CA VAL A 143 12.29 0.07 -2.65
C VAL A 143 11.22 1.06 -2.19
N LEU A 144 11.54 2.36 -2.15
CA LEU A 144 10.57 3.41 -1.85
C LEU A 144 9.99 3.98 -3.16
N ALA A 145 9.05 3.26 -3.76
CA ALA A 145 8.42 3.59 -5.04
C ALA A 145 7.18 4.48 -4.86
N GLY A 146 7.32 5.55 -4.08
CA GLY A 146 6.27 6.56 -3.87
C GLY A 146 6.48 7.80 -4.71
N GLY A 147 5.40 8.38 -5.23
CA GLY A 147 5.40 9.60 -6.05
C GLY A 147 5.28 10.91 -5.25
N PHE A 148 5.39 10.84 -3.93
CA PHE A 148 5.20 11.96 -3.00
C PHE A 148 6.32 11.98 -1.97
N ASP A 149 6.55 13.13 -1.34
CA ASP A 149 7.51 13.21 -0.25
C ASP A 149 7.09 12.30 0.91
N THR A 150 8.06 11.65 1.55
CA THR A 150 7.87 10.77 2.69
C THR A 150 8.98 10.98 3.71
N ARG A 151 8.76 10.58 4.95
CA ARG A 151 9.82 10.60 5.96
C ARG A 151 10.92 9.57 5.68
N ASP A 152 12.03 9.69 6.36
CA ASP A 152 13.08 8.68 6.32
C ASP A 152 12.63 7.39 6.99
N HIS A 153 12.96 6.26 6.36
CA HIS A 153 12.77 4.91 6.89
C HIS A 153 14.13 4.22 7.01
N PRO A 154 14.92 4.55 8.04
CA PRO A 154 16.33 4.11 8.13
C PRO A 154 16.48 2.61 8.32
N PHE A 155 15.51 1.97 8.94
CA PHE A 155 15.53 0.55 9.26
C PHE A 155 14.18 -0.11 8.91
N PRO A 156 14.20 -1.35 8.39
CA PRO A 156 12.99 -2.13 8.26
C PRO A 156 12.46 -2.52 9.63
N GLY A 157 11.16 -2.30 9.84
CA GLY A 157 10.47 -2.71 11.04
C GLY A 157 9.75 -4.04 10.88
N ASN A 158 8.62 -4.16 11.56
CA ASN A 158 7.83 -5.40 11.60
C ASN A 158 6.32 -5.17 11.38
N VAL A 159 5.95 -3.96 10.99
CA VAL A 159 4.56 -3.57 10.71
C VAL A 159 4.36 -3.45 9.22
N THR A 160 3.34 -4.10 8.70
CA THR A 160 2.85 -3.88 7.33
C THR A 160 1.59 -3.01 7.35
N LEU A 161 1.47 -2.07 6.42
CA LEU A 161 0.25 -1.29 6.19
C LEU A 161 -0.20 -1.42 4.74
N ILE A 162 -1.43 -1.88 4.52
CA ILE A 162 -2.04 -1.96 3.20
C ILE A 162 -3.29 -1.07 3.21
N SER A 163 -3.33 -0.08 2.34
CA SER A 163 -4.39 0.91 2.31
C SER A 163 -4.99 1.04 0.92
N GLN A 164 -6.30 1.00 0.79
CA GLN A 164 -6.98 1.38 -0.45
C GLN A 164 -7.01 2.90 -0.65
N SER A 165 -6.78 3.67 0.41
CA SER A 165 -6.71 5.13 0.38
C SER A 165 -5.26 5.62 0.41
N GLY A 166 -4.90 6.55 -0.49
CA GLY A 166 -3.61 7.23 -0.46
C GLY A 166 -3.39 8.00 0.84
N ALA A 167 -4.37 8.83 1.22
CA ALA A 167 -4.33 9.58 2.47
C ALA A 167 -4.34 8.67 3.71
N GLY A 168 -5.00 7.49 3.62
CA GLY A 168 -4.96 6.47 4.67
C GLY A 168 -3.57 5.86 4.86
N MET A 169 -2.80 5.72 3.79
CA MET A 169 -1.40 5.28 3.90
C MET A 169 -0.52 6.39 4.47
N SER A 170 -0.47 7.56 3.83
CA SER A 170 0.44 8.64 4.24
C SER A 170 0.13 9.16 5.64
N GLY A 171 -1.15 9.22 6.02
CA GLY A 171 -1.57 9.66 7.35
C GLY A 171 -1.01 8.82 8.50
N ILE A 172 -0.58 7.58 8.26
CA ILE A 172 0.09 6.74 9.27
C ILE A 172 1.57 6.64 8.97
N VAL A 173 1.95 6.30 7.73
CA VAL A 173 3.35 6.00 7.39
C VAL A 173 4.25 7.23 7.57
N ASP A 174 3.76 8.41 7.20
CA ASP A 174 4.55 9.64 7.24
C ASP A 174 4.45 10.37 8.59
N SER A 175 3.35 10.16 9.36
CA SER A 175 3.09 10.94 10.57
C SER A 175 3.38 10.17 11.87
N GLU A 176 3.36 8.82 11.84
CA GLU A 176 3.52 8.03 13.05
C GLU A 176 4.96 7.49 13.18
N GLU A 177 5.81 8.31 13.79
CA GLU A 177 7.25 8.02 13.95
C GLU A 177 7.54 6.84 14.90
N ARG A 178 6.56 6.42 15.72
CA ARG A 178 6.70 5.28 16.64
C ARG A 178 6.56 3.92 15.95
N ILE A 179 6.15 3.91 14.68
CA ILE A 179 5.99 2.68 13.91
C ILE A 179 7.14 2.55 12.91
N ASP A 180 7.85 1.43 13.00
CA ASP A 180 8.80 0.99 11.98
C ASP A 180 8.11 -0.01 11.05
N PHE A 181 7.94 0.40 9.80
CA PHE A 181 7.31 -0.43 8.77
C PHE A 181 8.34 -1.31 8.07
N ASN A 182 7.95 -2.54 7.71
CA ASN A 182 8.66 -3.38 6.74
C ASN A 182 8.12 -3.15 5.32
N PHE A 183 6.80 -2.99 5.20
CA PHE A 183 6.11 -2.80 3.93
C PHE A 183 4.88 -1.89 4.12
N ALA A 184 4.67 -0.97 3.19
CA ALA A 184 3.46 -0.17 3.11
C ALA A 184 3.05 0.04 1.65
N VAL A 185 1.75 -0.02 1.35
CA VAL A 185 1.24 0.17 -0.01
C VAL A 185 -0.10 0.90 -0.02
N SER A 186 -0.26 1.80 -0.98
CA SER A 186 -1.55 2.37 -1.37
C SER A 186 -2.03 1.65 -2.63
N SER A 187 -2.98 0.72 -2.49
CA SER A 187 -3.43 -0.13 -3.61
C SER A 187 -4.30 0.60 -4.64
N GLY A 188 -4.96 1.69 -4.25
CA GLY A 188 -5.76 2.54 -5.15
C GLY A 188 -6.91 1.78 -5.84
N TYR A 189 -6.99 1.89 -7.17
CA TYR A 189 -8.07 1.25 -7.94
C TYR A 189 -7.93 -0.27 -8.13
N GLU A 190 -6.78 -0.86 -7.79
CA GLU A 190 -6.58 -2.31 -7.83
C GLU A 190 -6.89 -2.92 -9.21
N LEU A 191 -6.23 -2.43 -10.25
CA LEU A 191 -6.54 -2.79 -11.64
C LEU A 191 -6.21 -4.26 -11.96
N THR A 192 -5.08 -4.76 -11.45
CA THR A 192 -4.63 -6.15 -11.63
C THR A 192 -4.12 -6.79 -10.35
N VAL A 193 -3.67 -6.00 -9.39
CA VAL A 193 -3.21 -6.45 -8.07
C VAL A 193 -4.10 -5.81 -7.01
N ALA A 194 -4.75 -6.61 -6.19
CA ALA A 194 -5.69 -6.17 -5.17
C ALA A 194 -5.08 -6.23 -3.76
N MET A 195 -5.77 -5.65 -2.78
CA MET A 195 -5.37 -5.65 -1.37
C MET A 195 -5.06 -7.05 -0.85
N GLU A 196 -5.87 -8.03 -1.25
CA GLU A 196 -5.72 -9.42 -0.83
C GLU A 196 -4.40 -10.05 -1.31
N ASP A 197 -3.92 -9.64 -2.47
CA ASP A 197 -2.65 -10.10 -3.04
C ASP A 197 -1.46 -9.49 -2.27
N TYR A 198 -1.55 -8.20 -1.90
CA TYR A 198 -0.55 -7.57 -1.03
C TYR A 198 -0.57 -8.15 0.38
N LEU A 199 -1.75 -8.53 0.90
CA LEU A 199 -1.86 -9.18 2.19
C LEU A 199 -1.18 -10.55 2.19
N ASP A 200 -1.39 -11.34 1.14
CA ASP A 200 -0.72 -12.64 0.99
C ASP A 200 0.80 -12.48 0.93
N TYR A 201 1.29 -11.50 0.15
CA TYR A 201 2.72 -11.16 0.10
C TYR A 201 3.28 -10.76 1.48
N ALA A 202 2.58 -9.89 2.18
CA ALA A 202 3.00 -9.40 3.49
C ALA A 202 3.11 -10.51 4.54
N LEU A 203 2.23 -11.50 4.47
CA LEU A 203 2.24 -12.68 5.36
C LEU A 203 3.39 -13.65 5.06
N ASP A 204 4.03 -13.56 3.89
CA ASP A 204 5.24 -14.34 3.56
C ASP A 204 6.54 -13.62 3.98
N LEU A 205 6.46 -12.34 4.39
CA LEU A 205 7.62 -11.61 4.90
C LEU A 205 7.94 -12.07 6.33
N PRO A 206 9.14 -12.62 6.59
CA PRO A 206 9.48 -13.21 7.88
C PRO A 206 9.53 -12.19 9.04
N GLU A 207 9.69 -10.91 8.72
CA GLU A 207 9.73 -9.83 9.72
C GLU A 207 8.33 -9.36 10.14
N THR A 208 7.28 -9.66 9.35
CA THR A 208 5.92 -9.16 9.62
C THR A 208 5.38 -9.74 10.93
N ARG A 209 5.04 -8.87 11.87
CA ARG A 209 4.41 -9.22 13.14
C ARG A 209 2.95 -8.80 13.24
N VAL A 210 2.57 -7.77 12.52
CA VAL A 210 1.20 -7.27 12.47
C VAL A 210 0.93 -6.63 11.11
N VAL A 211 -0.29 -6.79 10.61
CA VAL A 211 -0.75 -6.14 9.38
C VAL A 211 -1.91 -5.21 9.68
N GLY A 212 -1.77 -3.93 9.29
CA GLY A 212 -2.84 -2.95 9.28
C GLY A 212 -3.50 -2.88 7.92
N LEU A 213 -4.82 -2.87 7.88
CA LEU A 213 -5.61 -2.69 6.66
C LEU A 213 -6.51 -1.47 6.78
N PHE A 214 -6.43 -0.56 5.80
CA PHE A 214 -7.45 0.45 5.55
C PHE A 214 -8.33 -0.05 4.40
N LEU A 215 -9.49 -0.59 4.73
CA LEU A 215 -10.35 -1.34 3.82
C LEU A 215 -11.62 -0.56 3.47
N GLU A 216 -11.80 -0.23 2.20
CA GLU A 216 -13.06 0.28 1.63
C GLU A 216 -13.97 -0.90 1.23
N THR A 217 -13.45 -1.81 0.42
CA THR A 217 -14.15 -3.01 -0.04
C THR A 217 -13.17 -4.09 -0.46
N SER A 218 -13.56 -5.37 -0.29
CA SER A 218 -12.80 -6.49 -0.83
C SER A 218 -13.22 -6.77 -2.27
N ARG A 219 -12.25 -6.91 -3.17
CA ARG A 219 -12.50 -7.31 -4.56
C ARG A 219 -12.55 -8.81 -4.74
N HIS A 220 -11.83 -9.53 -3.91
CA HIS A 220 -11.72 -11.00 -3.94
C HIS A 220 -11.96 -11.60 -2.54
N PRO A 221 -13.23 -11.66 -2.07
CA PRO A 221 -13.55 -12.13 -0.72
C PRO A 221 -12.97 -13.51 -0.38
N ASP A 222 -12.92 -14.41 -1.35
CA ASP A 222 -12.32 -15.74 -1.13
C ASP A 222 -10.82 -15.67 -0.83
N LYS A 223 -10.08 -14.79 -1.53
CA LYS A 223 -8.66 -14.55 -1.25
C LYS A 223 -8.47 -13.88 0.12
N LEU A 224 -9.34 -12.92 0.49
CA LEU A 224 -9.30 -12.29 1.80
C LEU A 224 -9.47 -13.31 2.92
N ILE A 225 -10.45 -14.22 2.78
CA ILE A 225 -10.68 -15.31 3.73
C ILE A 225 -9.45 -16.24 3.81
N GLN A 226 -8.84 -16.57 2.67
CA GLN A 226 -7.63 -17.40 2.65
C GLN A 226 -6.46 -16.70 3.36
N ALA A 227 -6.29 -15.40 3.14
CA ALA A 227 -5.27 -14.60 3.82
C ALA A 227 -5.51 -14.53 5.34
N PHE A 228 -6.75 -14.39 5.80
CA PHE A 228 -7.06 -14.44 7.24
C PHE A 228 -6.75 -15.81 7.85
N LYS A 229 -7.04 -16.92 7.14
CA LYS A 229 -6.66 -18.27 7.58
C LYS A 229 -5.14 -18.40 7.70
N LYS A 230 -4.39 -17.92 6.69
CA LYS A 230 -2.92 -17.90 6.67
C LYS A 230 -2.37 -17.08 7.85
N ALA A 231 -2.91 -15.88 8.09
CA ALA A 231 -2.52 -15.03 9.21
C ALA A 231 -2.71 -15.74 10.56
N ASN A 232 -3.85 -16.41 10.76
CA ASN A 232 -4.12 -17.18 11.98
C ASN A 232 -3.14 -18.35 12.16
N GLN A 233 -2.80 -19.07 11.10
CA GLN A 233 -1.80 -20.15 11.14
C GLN A 233 -0.41 -19.63 11.53
N LEU A 234 -0.05 -18.44 11.02
CA LEU A 234 1.21 -17.76 11.30
C LEU A 234 1.20 -16.99 12.64
N LYS A 235 0.02 -16.86 13.26
CA LYS A 235 -0.21 -16.04 14.47
C LYS A 235 0.16 -14.57 14.26
N ILE A 236 -0.09 -14.04 13.08
CA ILE A 236 0.08 -12.63 12.74
C ILE A 236 -1.27 -11.93 12.89
N PRO A 237 -1.45 -11.02 13.87
CA PRO A 237 -2.68 -10.27 14.02
C PRO A 237 -2.91 -9.35 12.84
N ILE A 238 -4.20 -9.22 12.46
CA ILE A 238 -4.66 -8.26 11.45
C ILE A 238 -5.53 -7.24 12.14
N VAL A 239 -5.23 -5.96 11.92
CA VAL A 239 -6.00 -4.82 12.43
C VAL A 239 -6.65 -4.11 11.25
N ILE A 240 -7.98 -3.93 11.27
CA ILE A 240 -8.71 -3.34 10.13
C ILE A 240 -9.47 -2.09 10.55
N LEU A 241 -9.22 -1.01 9.84
CA LEU A 241 -10.10 0.13 9.75
C LEU A 241 -11.00 -0.05 8.52
N LYS A 242 -12.24 -0.50 8.73
CA LYS A 242 -13.26 -0.64 7.68
C LYS A 242 -14.05 0.66 7.55
N VAL A 243 -13.95 1.30 6.40
CA VAL A 243 -14.71 2.51 6.05
C VAL A 243 -15.91 2.20 5.16
N GLY A 244 -16.83 3.17 4.95
CA GLY A 244 -18.04 2.94 4.16
C GLY A 244 -19.08 2.11 4.89
N ARG A 245 -19.28 2.36 6.20
CA ARG A 245 -20.14 1.57 7.09
C ARG A 245 -21.64 1.89 6.97
N THR A 246 -21.98 3.12 6.57
CA THR A 246 -23.37 3.53 6.37
C THR A 246 -23.76 3.42 4.90
N ASP A 247 -25.06 3.24 4.61
CA ASP A 247 -25.56 3.15 3.22
C ASP A 247 -25.12 4.35 2.39
N LEU A 248 -25.17 5.57 2.93
CA LEU A 248 -24.69 6.77 2.25
C LEU A 248 -23.18 6.73 2.01
N ALA A 249 -22.39 6.29 2.99
CA ALA A 249 -20.95 6.17 2.82
C ALA A 249 -20.58 5.03 1.87
N ALA A 250 -21.39 3.96 1.83
CA ALA A 250 -21.25 2.86 0.87
C ALA A 250 -21.52 3.34 -0.56
N GLU A 251 -22.56 4.13 -0.81
CA GLU A 251 -22.85 4.74 -2.11
C GLU A 251 -21.71 5.66 -2.59
N LEU A 252 -21.14 6.48 -1.69
CA LEU A 252 -19.99 7.32 -1.98
C LEU A 252 -18.74 6.49 -2.28
N ALA A 253 -18.52 5.40 -1.55
CA ALA A 253 -17.39 4.48 -1.79
C ALA A 253 -17.54 3.78 -3.14
N ILE A 254 -18.73 3.38 -3.57
CA ILE A 254 -19.01 2.84 -4.91
C ILE A 254 -18.64 3.86 -6.00
N SER A 255 -19.04 5.12 -5.81
CA SER A 255 -18.71 6.20 -6.74
C SER A 255 -17.20 6.43 -6.83
N HIS A 256 -16.48 6.28 -5.72
CA HIS A 256 -15.04 6.51 -5.63
C HIS A 256 -14.21 5.31 -6.13
N SER A 257 -14.53 4.10 -5.68
CA SER A 257 -13.74 2.88 -5.96
C SER A 257 -14.26 2.09 -7.18
N GLY A 258 -15.54 2.27 -7.53
CA GLY A 258 -16.22 1.51 -8.59
C GLY A 258 -16.54 0.06 -8.21
N ALA A 259 -16.43 -0.30 -6.93
CA ALA A 259 -16.76 -1.63 -6.43
C ALA A 259 -17.99 -1.60 -5.52
N LEU A 260 -18.82 -2.65 -5.58
CA LEU A 260 -19.98 -2.80 -4.69
C LEU A 260 -19.51 -2.91 -3.23
N ALA A 261 -19.98 -2.03 -2.36
CA ALA A 261 -19.77 -2.15 -0.94
C ALA A 261 -20.58 -3.35 -0.42
N GLY A 262 -19.91 -4.31 0.21
CA GLY A 262 -20.59 -5.39 0.94
C GLY A 262 -21.29 -4.88 2.20
N SER A 263 -22.26 -5.66 2.73
CA SER A 263 -22.89 -5.36 4.01
C SER A 263 -21.84 -5.30 5.13
N ASP A 264 -21.90 -4.27 5.97
CA ASP A 264 -21.00 -4.11 7.12
C ASP A 264 -21.16 -5.25 8.13
N ASP A 265 -22.39 -5.77 8.29
CA ASP A 265 -22.66 -6.94 9.14
C ASP A 265 -21.95 -8.21 8.65
N CYS A 266 -21.87 -8.41 7.32
CA CYS A 266 -21.12 -9.52 6.75
C CYS A 266 -19.62 -9.40 7.03
N TYR A 267 -19.07 -8.19 6.91
CA TYR A 267 -17.66 -7.94 7.27
C TYR A 267 -17.43 -8.19 8.76
N SER A 268 -18.31 -7.69 9.63
CA SER A 268 -18.20 -7.90 11.08
C SER A 268 -18.21 -9.39 11.43
N ALA A 269 -19.14 -10.16 10.88
CA ALA A 269 -19.22 -11.60 11.12
C ALA A 269 -17.95 -12.35 10.65
N VAL A 270 -17.36 -11.95 9.52
CA VAL A 270 -16.11 -12.53 9.03
C VAL A 270 -14.93 -12.14 9.91
N PHE A 271 -14.85 -10.86 10.34
CA PHE A 271 -13.78 -10.41 11.21
C PHE A 271 -13.80 -11.10 12.57
N ASP A 272 -14.99 -11.20 13.18
CA ASP A 272 -15.20 -11.92 14.45
C ASP A 272 -14.80 -13.40 14.33
N TYR A 273 -15.22 -14.07 13.23
CA TYR A 273 -14.92 -15.48 13.02
C TYR A 273 -13.41 -15.76 12.88
N TYR A 274 -12.66 -14.83 12.26
CA TYR A 274 -11.20 -14.99 12.07
C TYR A 274 -10.36 -14.26 13.12
N GLY A 275 -10.99 -13.65 14.14
CA GLY A 275 -10.26 -12.93 15.20
C GLY A 275 -9.53 -11.68 14.69
N VAL A 276 -10.04 -11.06 13.63
CA VAL A 276 -9.48 -9.82 13.07
C VAL A 276 -9.90 -8.64 13.94
N GLN A 277 -8.93 -7.81 14.33
CA GLN A 277 -9.18 -6.66 15.20
C GLN A 277 -9.75 -5.49 14.39
N ARG A 278 -10.99 -5.13 14.64
CA ARG A 278 -11.64 -3.99 14.01
C ARG A 278 -11.46 -2.74 14.86
N VAL A 279 -11.06 -1.62 14.21
CA VAL A 279 -10.88 -0.31 14.84
C VAL A 279 -11.77 0.74 14.17
N GLU A 280 -12.02 1.86 14.86
CA GLU A 280 -13.00 2.86 14.46
C GLU A 280 -12.39 4.04 13.68
N ASP A 281 -11.12 4.34 13.91
CA ASP A 281 -10.42 5.48 13.33
C ASP A 281 -8.91 5.22 13.13
N MET A 282 -8.22 6.20 12.56
CA MET A 282 -6.79 6.12 12.25
C MET A 282 -5.90 6.08 13.50
N ASP A 283 -6.29 6.77 14.57
CA ASP A 283 -5.54 6.81 15.82
C ASP A 283 -5.59 5.45 16.52
N GLN A 284 -6.76 4.81 16.50
CA GLN A 284 -6.90 3.44 17.00
C GLN A 284 -6.13 2.45 16.14
N LEU A 285 -6.13 2.60 14.80
CA LEU A 285 -5.35 1.76 13.90
C LEU A 285 -3.85 1.88 14.24
N ALA A 286 -3.32 3.10 14.32
CA ALA A 286 -1.92 3.33 14.65
C ALA A 286 -1.56 2.78 16.04
N THR A 287 -2.41 3.03 17.04
CA THR A 287 -2.18 2.54 18.41
C THR A 287 -2.18 1.01 18.49
N ALA A 288 -3.12 0.35 17.83
CA ALA A 288 -3.18 -1.11 17.78
C ALA A 288 -1.95 -1.69 17.07
N LEU A 289 -1.50 -1.08 15.96
CA LEU A 289 -0.28 -1.50 15.28
C LEU A 289 0.95 -1.38 16.18
N ILE A 290 1.10 -0.28 16.92
CA ILE A 290 2.19 -0.11 17.90
C ILE A 290 2.15 -1.21 18.97
N MET A 291 0.97 -1.54 19.48
CA MET A 291 0.81 -2.56 20.50
C MET A 291 1.18 -3.95 20.00
N PHE A 292 0.65 -4.36 18.85
CA PHE A 292 0.91 -5.68 18.27
C PHE A 292 2.33 -5.84 17.70
N ALA A 293 3.00 -4.74 17.36
CA ALA A 293 4.40 -4.76 16.94
C ALA A 293 5.39 -5.11 18.04
N GLN A 294 4.97 -5.02 19.33
CA GLN A 294 5.86 -5.28 20.46
C GLN A 294 6.29 -6.75 20.52
N PRO A 295 7.56 -7.04 20.89
CA PRO A 295 8.05 -8.40 20.99
C PRO A 295 7.49 -9.17 22.21
N ALA A 296 6.87 -8.46 23.13
CA ALA A 296 6.33 -9.06 24.35
C ALA A 296 5.03 -9.81 24.05
N VAL A 297 4.95 -11.05 24.50
CA VAL A 297 3.72 -11.82 24.52
C VAL A 297 3.06 -11.60 25.89
N VAL A 298 1.79 -11.22 25.88
CA VAL A 298 1.02 -11.07 27.14
C VAL A 298 0.90 -12.46 27.79
N GLY A 299 1.45 -12.58 28.99
CA GLY A 299 1.34 -13.80 29.80
C GLY A 299 0.01 -13.85 30.56
N ASN A 300 -0.19 -14.92 31.34
CA ASN A 300 -1.38 -15.09 32.20
C ASN A 300 -1.38 -14.18 33.44
N GLY A 301 -0.62 -13.10 33.45
CA GLY A 301 -0.55 -12.11 34.53
C GLY A 301 -1.55 -10.97 34.35
N GLY A 302 -1.75 -10.18 35.42
CA GLY A 302 -2.55 -8.96 35.34
C GLY A 302 -1.79 -7.79 34.70
N LEU A 303 -2.52 -6.79 34.23
CA LEU A 303 -1.95 -5.54 33.74
C LEU A 303 -1.62 -4.61 34.91
N VAL A 304 -0.39 -4.07 34.94
CA VAL A 304 0.00 -3.01 35.86
C VAL A 304 0.21 -1.72 35.06
N SER A 305 -0.57 -0.70 35.36
CA SER A 305 -0.38 0.64 34.79
C SER A 305 0.41 1.52 35.77
N LEU A 306 1.51 2.09 35.27
CA LEU A 306 2.34 3.02 36.05
C LEU A 306 2.16 4.43 35.49
N HIS A 307 1.61 5.34 36.29
CA HIS A 307 1.39 6.72 35.89
C HIS A 307 2.34 7.66 36.63
N ALA A 308 3.11 8.43 35.88
CA ALA A 308 4.05 9.41 36.45
C ALA A 308 3.40 10.77 36.79
N VAL A 309 2.14 11.01 36.36
CA VAL A 309 1.47 12.32 36.53
C VAL A 309 -0.01 12.17 36.89
N SER A 310 -0.36 12.86 37.94
CA SER A 310 -1.63 13.25 38.55
C SER A 310 -2.96 12.54 38.12
N TYR A 311 -3.62 12.05 39.14
CA TYR A 311 -4.99 11.51 39.24
C TYR A 311 -6.12 12.35 38.60
N THR A 312 -5.84 13.50 38.04
CA THR A 312 -6.87 14.43 37.58
C THR A 312 -7.54 14.05 36.26
N HIS A 313 -7.01 13.04 35.53
CA HIS A 313 -7.53 12.63 34.24
C HIS A 313 -8.06 11.19 34.17
N LEU A 314 -7.83 10.37 35.19
CA LEU A 314 -8.46 9.05 35.30
C LEU A 314 -9.69 9.17 36.22
N ARG A 315 -10.89 9.11 35.65
CA ARG A 315 -12.11 9.00 36.44
C ARG A 315 -12.10 7.69 37.22
N ALA A 316 -12.43 7.75 38.51
CA ALA A 316 -12.39 6.64 39.46
C ALA A 316 -13.32 5.44 39.13
N HIS A 317 -13.95 5.42 37.96
CA HIS A 317 -14.88 4.40 37.50
C HIS A 317 -14.43 3.67 36.21
N GLU A 318 -13.28 4.04 35.65
CA GLU A 318 -12.72 3.33 34.50
C GLU A 318 -11.56 2.48 34.99
N THR A 319 -11.80 1.19 35.09
CA THR A 319 -10.72 0.26 35.38
C THR A 319 -9.81 0.13 34.15
N PRO A 320 -8.52 -0.16 34.31
CA PRO A 320 -7.63 -0.41 33.18
C PRO A 320 -8.18 -1.41 32.16
N GLU A 321 -9.04 -2.30 32.61
CA GLU A 321 -9.76 -3.26 31.77
C GLU A 321 -10.65 -2.59 30.72
N HIS A 322 -11.21 -1.42 31.00
CA HIS A 322 -12.07 -0.70 30.03
C HIS A 322 -11.31 0.06 28.97
N LEU A 323 -10.01 0.38 29.19
CA LEU A 323 -9.18 1.17 28.29
C LEU A 323 -8.24 0.34 27.39
N VAL A 324 -7.91 -0.88 27.84
CA VAL A 324 -6.88 -1.69 27.15
C VAL A 324 -7.37 -3.11 26.83
N CYS A 325 -8.28 -3.67 27.62
CA CYS A 325 -8.50 -5.11 27.64
C CYS A 325 -9.53 -5.64 26.65
N ARG A 326 -10.31 -4.81 25.96
CA ARG A 326 -11.17 -5.33 24.88
C ARG A 326 -10.38 -5.81 23.66
N LEU A 327 -9.13 -5.35 23.51
CA LEU A 327 -8.24 -5.72 22.40
C LEU A 327 -7.30 -6.91 22.76
N LEU A 328 -7.22 -7.34 24.01
CA LEU A 328 -6.23 -8.33 24.45
C LEU A 328 -6.82 -9.57 25.16
N LEU A 329 -8.12 -9.60 25.45
CA LEU A 329 -8.71 -10.64 26.31
C LEU A 329 -9.92 -11.39 25.73
N GLU A 330 -10.36 -11.10 24.52
CA GLU A 330 -11.26 -11.92 23.72
C GLU A 330 -10.46 -12.43 22.49
#